data_5844c8fc95de6a63e7e5de11b77024fb
#
_entry.id   5844c8fc95de6a63e7e5de11b77024fb
#
_cell.length_a   1.000
_cell.length_b   1.000
_cell.length_c   1.000
_cell.angle_alpha   90.00
_cell.angle_beta   90.00
_cell.angle_gamma   90.00
#
_symmetry.space_group_name_H-M   'P 1'
#
loop_
_entity.id
_entity.type
_entity.pdbx_description
1 polymer ?
#
loop_
_entity_poly.entity_id
_entity_poly.type
_entity_poly.pdbx_seq_one_letter_code
_entity_poly.pdbx_strand_id
1 'polypeptide(L)'
;MTTNQFKAYDYAFVAGQAALDRLTHALWDFDLDRRAIPIGRPQADHLSGGPSLPADGRIVVLYSPTWEGDRAAAAYGSIATHGEQLVEALLSTGRHRVVYRPHPRSGVLDPETARANKAIMAAIERANAADARAGHIVDTGGELGWQLAVADVAITDISAMVYDRLATGKPIVVTRPVAPEADVDERGYLGSAEWLTSDGARDVVAVLDRVLTDEAALERLQHWSNHHFGDTSHGASTARFHAAIEQLIARWEHHAALHAEDVNDLESDPDELDDEPGE
;
A
#
# COMPACT_ATOMS: atom_id res chain seq x y z
N MET A 1 -0.29 -11.54 -9.14
CA MET A 1 -0.03 -12.17 -10.45
C MET A 1 -1.08 -11.70 -11.43
N THR A 2 -0.66 -11.18 -12.57
CA THR A 2 -1.57 -10.84 -13.65
C THR A 2 -1.79 -12.09 -14.49
N THR A 3 -3.01 -12.60 -14.54
CA THR A 3 -3.35 -13.85 -15.25
C THR A 3 -4.44 -13.58 -16.28
N ASN A 4 -4.58 -14.48 -17.27
CA ASN A 4 -5.67 -14.43 -18.24
C ASN A 4 -7.08 -14.49 -17.62
N GLN A 5 -7.20 -14.79 -16.33
CA GLN A 5 -8.47 -14.70 -15.60
C GLN A 5 -9.06 -13.27 -15.63
N PHE A 6 -8.24 -12.25 -15.83
CA PHE A 6 -8.70 -10.88 -16.03
C PHE A 6 -9.69 -10.75 -17.20
N LYS A 7 -9.54 -11.57 -18.23
CA LYS A 7 -10.42 -11.60 -19.40
C LYS A 7 -11.84 -12.12 -19.13
N ALA A 8 -12.04 -12.76 -17.98
CA ALA A 8 -13.35 -13.30 -17.57
C ALA A 8 -14.30 -12.22 -17.00
N TYR A 9 -13.79 -11.00 -16.79
CA TYR A 9 -14.58 -9.89 -16.24
C TYR A 9 -14.86 -8.84 -17.32
N ASP A 10 -16.05 -8.25 -17.27
CA ASP A 10 -16.43 -7.16 -18.17
C ASP A 10 -15.64 -5.89 -17.86
N TYR A 11 -15.40 -5.62 -16.58
CA TYR A 11 -14.64 -4.46 -16.08
C TYR A 11 -13.74 -4.85 -14.92
N ALA A 12 -12.66 -4.08 -14.77
CA ALA A 12 -11.72 -4.23 -13.65
C ALA A 12 -11.40 -2.86 -13.06
N PHE A 13 -11.55 -2.73 -11.76
CA PHE A 13 -11.05 -1.57 -11.03
C PHE A 13 -9.56 -1.77 -10.76
N VAL A 14 -8.76 -0.79 -11.16
CA VAL A 14 -7.31 -0.81 -10.99
C VAL A 14 -6.85 0.41 -10.19
N ALA A 15 -5.69 0.28 -9.53
CA ALA A 15 -5.20 1.35 -8.68
C ALA A 15 -4.76 2.59 -9.47
N GLY A 16 -4.09 2.42 -10.62
CA GLY A 16 -3.61 3.52 -11.44
C GLY A 16 -2.74 3.05 -12.61
N GLN A 17 -1.93 3.94 -13.15
CA GLN A 17 -1.13 3.71 -14.35
C GLN A 17 -0.20 2.51 -14.21
N ALA A 18 0.49 2.35 -13.08
CA ALA A 18 1.36 1.20 -12.84
C ALA A 18 0.64 -0.16 -12.96
N ALA A 19 -0.66 -0.20 -12.64
CA ALA A 19 -1.47 -1.41 -12.84
C ALA A 19 -1.82 -1.60 -14.31
N LEU A 20 -2.17 -0.53 -15.03
CA LEU A 20 -2.44 -0.57 -16.47
C LEU A 20 -1.21 -1.03 -17.25
N ASP A 21 -0.01 -0.50 -16.94
CA ASP A 21 1.24 -0.90 -17.59
C ASP A 21 1.51 -2.40 -17.43
N ARG A 22 1.30 -2.94 -16.22
CA ARG A 22 1.43 -4.39 -15.98
C ARG A 22 0.41 -5.21 -16.74
N LEU A 23 -0.84 -4.72 -16.85
CA LEU A 23 -1.91 -5.40 -17.59
C LEU A 23 -1.61 -5.38 -19.09
N THR A 24 -1.19 -4.25 -19.65
CA THR A 24 -0.77 -4.11 -21.05
C THR A 24 0.34 -5.10 -21.40
N HIS A 25 1.30 -5.30 -20.50
CA HIS A 25 2.41 -6.25 -20.72
C HIS A 25 1.99 -7.72 -20.61
N ALA A 26 0.99 -8.01 -19.77
CA ALA A 26 0.62 -9.37 -19.42
C ALA A 26 -0.58 -9.91 -20.21
N LEU A 27 -1.44 -9.02 -20.72
CA LEU A 27 -2.65 -9.38 -21.46
C LEU A 27 -2.53 -8.91 -22.90
N TRP A 28 -2.73 -9.82 -23.81
CA TRP A 28 -2.84 -9.57 -25.23
C TRP A 28 -4.29 -9.74 -25.68
N ASP A 29 -4.70 -9.03 -26.73
CA ASP A 29 -6.07 -9.06 -27.26
C ASP A 29 -7.13 -8.81 -26.16
N PHE A 30 -6.94 -7.68 -25.45
CA PHE A 30 -7.83 -7.25 -24.38
C PHE A 30 -7.87 -5.71 -24.36
N ASP A 31 -9.04 -5.15 -24.54
CA ASP A 31 -9.29 -3.71 -24.57
C ASP A 31 -9.26 -3.12 -23.15
N LEU A 32 -8.05 -2.77 -22.70
CA LEU A 32 -7.83 -2.18 -21.38
C LEU A 32 -8.46 -0.80 -21.24
N ASP A 33 -8.46 0.02 -22.30
CA ASP A 33 -8.99 1.39 -22.28
C ASP A 33 -10.49 1.39 -21.99
N ARG A 34 -11.19 0.38 -22.49
CA ARG A 34 -12.62 0.20 -22.24
C ARG A 34 -12.94 -0.49 -20.93
N ARG A 35 -12.10 -1.44 -20.49
CA ARG A 35 -12.43 -2.40 -19.42
C ARG A 35 -11.73 -2.13 -18.10
N ALA A 36 -10.62 -1.39 -18.07
CA ALA A 36 -9.90 -1.08 -16.85
C ALA A 36 -10.20 0.36 -16.40
N ILE A 37 -10.73 0.52 -15.20
CA ILE A 37 -11.12 1.83 -14.64
C ILE A 37 -10.18 2.16 -13.49
N PRO A 38 -9.29 3.16 -13.61
CA PRO A 38 -8.41 3.60 -12.52
C PRO A 38 -9.22 4.30 -11.41
N ILE A 39 -9.24 3.70 -10.24
CA ILE A 39 -9.97 4.23 -9.06
C ILE A 39 -9.07 4.73 -7.94
N GLY A 40 -7.74 4.53 -8.04
CA GLY A 40 -6.84 4.79 -6.93
C GLY A 40 -6.92 3.70 -5.85
N ARG A 41 -6.75 4.13 -4.60
CA ARG A 41 -6.86 3.26 -3.42
C ARG A 41 -7.86 3.85 -2.41
N PRO A 42 -9.16 3.60 -2.55
CA PRO A 42 -10.19 4.16 -1.67
C PRO A 42 -9.95 3.91 -0.18
N GLN A 43 -9.31 2.80 0.19
CA GLN A 43 -8.95 2.50 1.57
C GLN A 43 -8.03 3.56 2.20
N ALA A 44 -7.20 4.25 1.39
CA ALA A 44 -6.32 5.32 1.87
C ALA A 44 -7.08 6.60 2.25
N ASP A 45 -8.30 6.78 1.78
CA ASP A 45 -9.16 7.91 2.15
C ASP A 45 -9.85 7.72 3.51
N HIS A 46 -9.85 6.49 4.05
CA HIS A 46 -10.56 6.11 5.27
C HIS A 46 -9.59 5.76 6.42
N LEU A 47 -8.42 6.40 6.44
CA LEU A 47 -7.42 6.22 7.48
C LEU A 47 -7.84 7.00 8.74
N SER A 48 -8.65 6.38 9.59
CA SER A 48 -9.17 7.00 10.80
C SER A 48 -8.99 6.11 12.04
N GLY A 49 -9.27 6.65 13.20
CA GLY A 49 -9.11 5.97 14.47
C GLY A 49 -7.72 6.17 15.07
N GLY A 50 -7.37 5.33 16.03
CA GLY A 50 -6.10 5.39 16.74
C GLY A 50 -6.10 6.32 17.96
N PRO A 51 -5.02 6.29 18.74
CA PRO A 51 -4.87 7.11 19.92
C PRO A 51 -4.62 8.56 19.57
N SER A 52 -5.07 9.46 20.47
CA SER A 52 -4.67 10.87 20.38
C SER A 52 -3.20 11.01 20.77
N LEU A 53 -2.39 11.49 19.84
CA LEU A 53 -0.98 11.78 20.10
C LEU A 53 -0.78 13.17 20.66
N PRO A 54 0.18 13.37 21.59
CA PRO A 54 0.51 14.71 22.07
C PRO A 54 0.97 15.64 20.94
N ALA A 55 0.42 16.84 20.87
CA ALA A 55 0.83 17.89 19.90
C ALA A 55 2.03 18.68 20.47
N ASP A 56 3.18 18.02 20.55
CA ASP A 56 4.42 18.55 21.14
C ASP A 56 5.54 18.84 20.12
N GLY A 57 5.20 18.76 18.82
CA GLY A 57 6.12 19.03 17.71
C GLY A 57 7.09 17.90 17.40
N ARG A 58 6.95 16.72 18.01
CA ARG A 58 7.75 15.56 17.65
C ARG A 58 7.30 14.99 16.31
N ILE A 59 8.28 14.61 15.49
CA ILE A 59 8.05 13.92 14.22
C ILE A 59 7.58 12.50 14.51
N VAL A 60 6.41 12.14 14.00
CA VAL A 60 5.85 10.79 14.18
C VAL A 60 6.44 9.86 13.11
N VAL A 61 7.19 8.87 13.54
CA VAL A 61 7.84 7.87 12.69
C VAL A 61 7.15 6.53 12.84
N LEU A 62 6.53 6.04 11.78
CA LEU A 62 6.03 4.67 11.72
C LEU A 62 7.15 3.74 11.27
N TYR A 63 7.59 2.82 12.14
CA TYR A 63 8.42 1.69 11.74
C TYR A 63 7.56 0.45 11.65
N SER A 64 7.33 -0.02 10.42
CA SER A 64 6.47 -1.18 10.13
C SER A 64 7.23 -2.22 9.31
N PRO A 65 8.09 -3.01 9.96
CA PRO A 65 8.82 -4.09 9.31
C PRO A 65 7.91 -5.27 8.97
N THR A 66 8.29 -6.02 7.94
CA THR A 66 7.68 -7.32 7.64
C THR A 66 8.31 -8.43 8.49
N TRP A 67 7.78 -9.65 8.37
CA TRP A 67 8.35 -10.83 9.00
C TRP A 67 9.53 -11.38 8.19
N GLU A 68 10.27 -12.31 8.77
CA GLU A 68 11.50 -12.86 8.20
C GLU A 68 11.36 -13.59 6.86
N GLY A 69 10.12 -13.91 6.47
CA GLY A 69 9.85 -14.67 5.25
C GLY A 69 9.95 -16.19 5.45
N ASP A 70 9.46 -16.95 4.48
CA ASP A 70 9.48 -18.43 4.46
C ASP A 70 10.45 -18.99 3.40
N ARG A 71 11.09 -18.11 2.64
CA ARG A 71 12.06 -18.44 1.58
C ARG A 71 13.09 -17.33 1.41
N ALA A 72 14.30 -17.67 1.03
CA ALA A 72 15.42 -16.74 0.88
C ALA A 72 15.11 -15.56 -0.05
N ALA A 73 14.45 -15.81 -1.20
CA ALA A 73 14.07 -14.77 -2.14
C ALA A 73 13.05 -13.74 -1.61
N ALA A 74 12.41 -14.01 -0.47
CA ALA A 74 11.45 -13.13 0.20
C ALA A 74 11.89 -12.75 1.63
N ALA A 75 13.17 -12.86 1.95
CA ALA A 75 13.74 -12.49 3.24
C ALA A 75 13.98 -10.97 3.31
N TYR A 76 12.89 -10.22 3.45
CA TYR A 76 12.91 -8.75 3.47
C TYR A 76 12.90 -8.16 4.89
N GLY A 77 12.73 -8.98 5.93
CA GLY A 77 12.57 -8.53 7.31
C GLY A 77 13.78 -7.79 7.86
N SER A 78 13.58 -6.58 8.39
CA SER A 78 14.64 -5.70 8.90
C SER A 78 14.82 -5.74 10.42
N ILE A 79 13.95 -6.43 11.16
CA ILE A 79 13.92 -6.39 12.63
C ILE A 79 15.28 -6.80 13.21
N ALA A 80 15.84 -7.94 12.76
CA ALA A 80 17.10 -8.46 13.28
C ALA A 80 18.33 -7.64 12.81
N THR A 81 18.26 -7.05 11.61
CA THR A 81 19.41 -6.44 10.96
C THR A 81 19.50 -4.92 11.13
N HIS A 82 18.37 -4.23 11.20
CA HIS A 82 18.29 -2.76 11.28
C HIS A 82 17.61 -2.31 12.59
N GLY A 83 16.63 -3.09 13.08
CA GLY A 83 15.58 -2.61 13.96
C GLY A 83 16.05 -2.06 15.29
N GLU A 84 16.95 -2.75 16.01
CA GLU A 84 17.43 -2.28 17.31
C GLU A 84 18.20 -0.95 17.17
N GLN A 85 19.14 -0.86 16.21
CA GLN A 85 19.96 0.34 16.00
C GLN A 85 19.12 1.54 15.50
N LEU A 86 18.18 1.28 14.59
CA LEU A 86 17.26 2.27 14.05
C LEU A 86 16.38 2.87 15.17
N VAL A 87 15.75 2.02 15.98
CA VAL A 87 14.85 2.48 17.04
C VAL A 87 15.63 3.21 18.13
N GLU A 88 16.78 2.69 18.57
CA GLU A 88 17.64 3.37 19.55
C GLU A 88 18.08 4.75 19.06
N ALA A 89 18.47 4.89 17.78
CA ALA A 89 18.83 6.17 17.20
C ALA A 89 17.67 7.18 17.24
N LEU A 90 16.45 6.75 16.89
CA LEU A 90 15.26 7.61 16.96
C LEU A 90 14.91 8.03 18.38
N LEU A 91 14.93 7.08 19.32
CA LEU A 91 14.60 7.32 20.74
C LEU A 91 15.60 8.28 21.40
N SER A 92 16.90 8.19 21.04
CA SER A 92 17.97 9.00 21.65
C SER A 92 17.84 10.50 21.39
N THR A 93 17.16 10.92 20.34
CA THR A 93 17.08 12.35 19.95
C THR A 93 16.06 13.16 20.74
N GLY A 94 15.06 12.51 21.32
CA GLY A 94 13.88 13.17 21.92
C GLY A 94 13.01 13.96 20.91
N ARG A 95 13.39 14.01 19.63
CA ARG A 95 12.66 14.73 18.55
C ARG A 95 11.62 13.87 17.85
N HIS A 96 11.66 12.55 18.04
CA HIS A 96 10.81 11.59 17.35
C HIS A 96 9.82 10.92 18.29
N ARG A 97 8.67 10.59 17.75
CA ARG A 97 7.70 9.67 18.36
C ARG A 97 7.62 8.42 17.50
N VAL A 98 8.02 7.29 18.04
CA VAL A 98 8.04 6.02 17.32
C VAL A 98 6.71 5.30 17.49
N VAL A 99 6.09 4.93 16.37
CA VAL A 99 5.01 3.95 16.29
C VAL A 99 5.63 2.69 15.68
N TYR A 100 5.89 1.70 16.51
CA TYR A 100 6.46 0.42 16.09
C TYR A 100 5.35 -0.59 15.87
N ARG A 101 5.23 -1.06 14.64
CA ARG A 101 4.22 -2.04 14.23
C ARG A 101 4.87 -3.24 13.57
N PRO A 102 5.33 -4.24 14.35
CA PRO A 102 5.87 -5.47 13.79
C PRO A 102 4.77 -6.28 13.10
N HIS A 103 5.14 -7.02 12.07
CA HIS A 103 4.22 -7.96 11.45
C HIS A 103 3.83 -9.06 12.46
N PRO A 104 2.57 -9.55 12.51
CA PRO A 104 2.13 -10.55 13.50
C PRO A 104 2.92 -11.85 13.49
N ARG A 105 3.60 -12.17 12.39
CA ARG A 105 4.47 -13.35 12.26
C ARG A 105 5.94 -13.09 12.57
N SER A 106 6.32 -11.86 12.93
CA SER A 106 7.72 -11.52 13.22
C SER A 106 8.28 -12.35 14.38
N GLY A 107 9.36 -13.06 14.14
CA GLY A 107 10.03 -13.93 15.11
C GLY A 107 9.37 -15.29 15.32
N VAL A 108 8.44 -15.71 14.46
CA VAL A 108 7.82 -17.04 14.54
C VAL A 108 8.78 -18.11 14.01
N LEU A 109 9.51 -17.81 12.95
CA LEU A 109 10.42 -18.78 12.32
C LEU A 109 11.90 -18.55 12.70
N ASP A 110 12.27 -17.34 13.08
CA ASP A 110 13.63 -16.97 13.39
C ASP A 110 13.81 -16.46 14.83
N PRO A 111 14.58 -17.18 15.70
CA PRO A 111 14.82 -16.77 17.07
C PRO A 111 15.58 -15.44 17.21
N GLU A 112 16.42 -15.06 16.24
CA GLU A 112 17.13 -13.78 16.25
C GLU A 112 16.16 -12.62 16.04
N THR A 113 15.28 -12.73 15.06
CA THR A 113 14.16 -11.78 14.86
C THR A 113 13.27 -11.70 16.11
N ALA A 114 12.94 -12.83 16.74
CA ALA A 114 12.15 -12.83 17.98
C ALA A 114 12.86 -12.08 19.12
N ARG A 115 14.18 -12.27 19.27
CA ARG A 115 15.00 -11.57 20.27
C ARG A 115 15.04 -10.07 20.00
N ALA A 116 15.34 -9.68 18.77
CA ALA A 116 15.44 -8.27 18.37
C ALA A 116 14.09 -7.56 18.51
N ASN A 117 12.98 -8.21 18.11
CA ASN A 117 11.63 -7.68 18.32
C ASN A 117 11.34 -7.36 19.78
N LYS A 118 11.65 -8.30 20.69
CA LYS A 118 11.51 -8.07 22.14
C LYS A 118 12.40 -6.94 22.64
N ALA A 119 13.63 -6.84 22.15
CA ALA A 119 14.58 -5.78 22.53
C ALA A 119 14.06 -4.40 22.13
N ILE A 120 13.50 -4.26 20.89
CA ILE A 120 12.87 -3.04 20.41
C ILE A 120 11.70 -2.63 21.29
N MET A 121 10.78 -3.57 21.58
CA MET A 121 9.63 -3.29 22.44
C MET A 121 10.06 -2.82 23.84
N ALA A 122 11.03 -3.49 24.42
CA ALA A 122 11.58 -3.10 25.73
C ALA A 122 12.31 -1.73 25.69
N ALA A 123 12.96 -1.37 24.58
CA ALA A 123 13.57 -0.05 24.43
C ALA A 123 12.51 1.06 24.40
N ILE A 124 11.41 0.83 23.68
CA ILE A 124 10.27 1.76 23.61
C ILE A 124 9.61 1.92 25.00
N GLU A 125 9.40 0.81 25.74
CA GLU A 125 8.86 0.86 27.10
C GLU A 125 9.76 1.65 28.05
N ARG A 126 11.08 1.44 28.01
CA ARG A 126 12.06 2.20 28.81
C ARG A 126 12.03 3.70 28.46
N ALA A 127 11.94 4.04 27.17
CA ALA A 127 11.85 5.44 26.75
C ALA A 127 10.57 6.12 27.28
N ASN A 128 9.44 5.45 27.24
CA ASN A 128 8.18 5.94 27.80
C ASN A 128 8.23 6.06 29.34
N ALA A 129 8.93 5.15 30.02
CA ALA A 129 9.13 5.24 31.46
C ALA A 129 10.02 6.43 31.86
N ALA A 130 10.99 6.78 31.03
CA ALA A 130 11.87 7.93 31.23
C ALA A 130 11.19 9.28 30.91
N ASP A 131 10.32 9.32 29.89
CA ASP A 131 9.51 10.50 29.53
C ASP A 131 8.08 10.06 29.16
N ALA A 132 7.16 10.18 30.12
CA ALA A 132 5.76 9.80 29.90
C ALA A 132 5.06 10.62 28.77
N ARG A 133 5.60 11.78 28.38
CA ARG A 133 5.08 12.59 27.26
C ARG A 133 5.64 12.15 25.91
N ALA A 134 6.65 11.28 25.90
CA ALA A 134 7.21 10.76 24.64
C ALA A 134 6.11 10.08 23.81
N GLY A 135 5.25 9.28 24.46
CA GLY A 135 4.07 8.69 23.83
C GLY A 135 4.43 7.78 22.65
N HIS A 136 5.56 7.06 22.75
CA HIS A 136 5.89 6.03 21.78
C HIS A 136 4.89 4.88 21.88
N ILE A 137 4.61 4.23 20.77
CA ILE A 137 3.59 3.17 20.69
C ILE A 137 4.20 1.89 20.14
N VAL A 138 3.93 0.78 20.83
CA VAL A 138 4.06 -0.57 20.26
C VAL A 138 2.66 -1.00 19.84
N ASP A 139 2.44 -1.11 18.52
CA ASP A 139 1.15 -1.45 17.97
C ASP A 139 1.14 -2.90 17.45
N THR A 140 0.42 -3.76 18.14
CA THR A 140 0.18 -5.16 17.78
C THR A 140 -1.29 -5.42 17.40
N GLY A 141 -2.07 -4.36 17.23
CA GLY A 141 -3.49 -4.44 16.88
C GLY A 141 -3.73 -4.96 15.47
N GLY A 142 -4.94 -5.46 15.20
CA GLY A 142 -5.33 -5.99 13.89
C GLY A 142 -5.62 -4.90 12.85
N GLU A 143 -5.96 -3.69 13.29
CA GLU A 143 -6.37 -2.60 12.40
C GLU A 143 -5.17 -1.85 11.84
N LEU A 144 -5.19 -1.62 10.52
CA LEU A 144 -4.24 -0.77 9.82
C LEU A 144 -4.99 0.45 9.25
N GLY A 145 -4.45 1.63 9.44
CA GLY A 145 -5.01 2.88 8.90
C GLY A 145 -4.52 4.08 9.67
N TRP A 146 -4.88 4.18 10.94
CA TRP A 146 -4.50 5.32 11.79
C TRP A 146 -2.99 5.56 11.84
N GLN A 147 -2.18 4.50 11.82
CA GLN A 147 -0.71 4.58 11.84
C GLN A 147 -0.20 5.33 10.60
N LEU A 148 -0.78 5.04 9.44
CA LEU A 148 -0.46 5.73 8.18
C LEU A 148 -0.94 7.19 8.19
N ALA A 149 -2.08 7.46 8.83
CA ALA A 149 -2.63 8.80 8.94
C ALA A 149 -1.78 9.71 9.82
N VAL A 150 -1.37 9.25 11.01
CA VAL A 150 -0.65 10.07 12.00
C VAL A 150 0.84 10.21 11.71
N ALA A 151 1.45 9.25 10.99
CA ALA A 151 2.88 9.27 10.74
C ALA A 151 3.26 10.38 9.75
N ASP A 152 4.27 11.19 10.11
CA ASP A 152 4.90 12.15 9.20
C ASP A 152 5.77 11.41 8.17
N VAL A 153 6.49 10.38 8.61
CA VAL A 153 7.32 9.52 7.76
C VAL A 153 7.17 8.06 8.17
N ALA A 154 7.25 7.15 7.21
CA ALA A 154 7.28 5.71 7.49
C ALA A 154 8.62 5.08 7.09
N ILE A 155 9.06 4.11 7.87
CA ILE A 155 10.15 3.19 7.55
C ILE A 155 9.53 1.81 7.43
N THR A 156 9.68 1.19 6.25
CA THR A 156 9.06 -0.10 5.95
C THR A 156 10.04 -1.03 5.25
N ASP A 157 9.81 -2.30 5.36
CA ASP A 157 10.48 -3.28 4.50
C ASP A 157 9.76 -3.39 3.15
N ILE A 158 10.36 -4.12 2.20
CA ILE A 158 9.68 -4.48 0.94
C ILE A 158 8.47 -5.36 1.29
N SER A 159 7.29 -4.75 1.24
CA SER A 159 6.01 -5.37 1.57
C SER A 159 4.85 -4.57 1.00
N ALA A 160 3.62 -4.97 1.28
CA ALA A 160 2.42 -4.19 0.94
C ALA A 160 2.43 -2.79 1.58
N MET A 161 3.11 -2.62 2.73
CA MET A 161 3.20 -1.34 3.44
C MET A 161 3.85 -0.24 2.63
N VAL A 162 4.78 -0.56 1.70
CA VAL A 162 5.34 0.40 0.75
C VAL A 162 4.23 1.07 -0.06
N TYR A 163 3.34 0.27 -0.62
CA TYR A 163 2.24 0.78 -1.46
C TYR A 163 1.11 1.39 -0.64
N ASP A 164 0.86 0.89 0.58
CA ASP A 164 -0.08 1.52 1.52
C ASP A 164 0.38 2.93 1.87
N ARG A 165 1.69 3.12 2.08
CA ARG A 165 2.26 4.43 2.37
C ARG A 165 2.29 5.34 1.15
N LEU A 166 2.68 4.82 -0.03
CA LEU A 166 2.64 5.59 -1.29
C LEU A 166 1.24 6.12 -1.59
N ALA A 167 0.19 5.34 -1.28
CA ALA A 167 -1.19 5.77 -1.49
C ALA A 167 -1.60 6.96 -0.60
N THR A 168 -0.83 7.27 0.45
CA THR A 168 -1.04 8.47 1.28
C THR A 168 -0.32 9.71 0.74
N GLY A 169 0.57 9.56 -0.25
CA GLY A 169 1.42 10.64 -0.74
C GLY A 169 2.44 11.17 0.27
N LYS A 170 2.67 10.46 1.39
CA LYS A 170 3.54 10.92 2.49
C LYS A 170 4.92 10.23 2.45
N PRO A 171 5.98 10.86 3.00
CA PRO A 171 7.35 10.37 2.99
C PRO A 171 7.52 8.95 3.48
N ILE A 172 8.38 8.20 2.79
CA ILE A 172 8.69 6.80 3.07
C ILE A 172 10.18 6.51 2.86
N VAL A 173 10.73 5.70 3.74
CA VAL A 173 12.06 5.10 3.64
C VAL A 173 11.88 3.58 3.59
N VAL A 174 12.59 2.91 2.72
CA VAL A 174 12.53 1.44 2.58
C VAL A 174 13.84 0.83 3.07
N THR A 175 13.78 -0.18 3.92
CA THR A 175 14.98 -0.89 4.37
C THR A 175 15.52 -1.78 3.25
N ARG A 176 16.83 -1.71 3.02
CA ARG A 176 17.50 -2.57 2.04
C ARG A 176 17.69 -3.97 2.63
N PRO A 177 17.15 -5.03 2.01
CA PRO A 177 17.36 -6.39 2.47
C PRO A 177 18.85 -6.73 2.55
N VAL A 178 19.25 -7.46 3.59
CA VAL A 178 20.64 -7.93 3.78
C VAL A 178 20.85 -9.30 3.12
N ALA A 179 19.81 -10.11 3.03
CA ALA A 179 19.89 -11.41 2.40
C ALA A 179 20.26 -11.28 0.91
N PRO A 180 21.36 -11.87 0.44
CA PRO A 180 21.81 -11.72 -0.95
C PRO A 180 20.85 -12.34 -1.97
N GLU A 181 20.03 -13.30 -1.53
CA GLU A 181 19.01 -13.96 -2.35
C GLU A 181 17.68 -13.20 -2.41
N ALA A 182 17.54 -12.13 -1.63
CA ALA A 182 16.32 -11.34 -1.63
C ALA A 182 16.10 -10.68 -3.00
N ASP A 183 14.97 -10.98 -3.63
CA ASP A 183 14.63 -10.48 -4.96
C ASP A 183 14.06 -9.06 -4.87
N VAL A 184 14.75 -8.09 -5.45
CA VAL A 184 14.35 -6.68 -5.46
C VAL A 184 14.05 -6.24 -6.88
N ASP A 185 12.77 -6.04 -7.21
CA ASP A 185 12.36 -5.50 -8.51
C ASP A 185 12.54 -3.97 -8.54
N GLU A 186 13.67 -3.53 -9.07
CA GLU A 186 14.02 -2.11 -9.19
C GLU A 186 13.40 -1.41 -10.42
N ARG A 187 12.56 -2.07 -11.21
CA ARG A 187 11.92 -1.47 -12.41
C ARG A 187 10.79 -0.51 -12.09
N GLY A 188 10.30 -0.49 -10.84
CA GLY A 188 9.25 0.39 -10.35
C GLY A 188 9.76 1.36 -9.28
N TYR A 189 8.88 1.70 -8.33
CA TYR A 189 9.20 2.61 -7.23
C TYR A 189 10.49 2.24 -6.50
N LEU A 190 10.75 0.95 -6.27
CA LEU A 190 11.94 0.51 -5.54
C LEU A 190 13.26 0.89 -6.24
N GLY A 191 13.28 1.13 -7.55
CA GLY A 191 14.47 1.62 -8.25
C GLY A 191 14.86 3.05 -7.90
N SER A 192 13.96 3.81 -7.30
CA SER A 192 14.19 5.21 -6.87
C SER A 192 13.80 5.44 -5.41
N ALA A 193 13.58 4.38 -4.63
CA ALA A 193 13.23 4.47 -3.22
C ALA A 193 14.36 5.06 -2.40
N GLU A 194 14.00 5.72 -1.30
CA GLU A 194 14.94 6.14 -0.27
C GLU A 194 15.31 4.92 0.58
N TRP A 195 16.48 4.36 0.30
CA TRP A 195 16.94 3.14 0.95
C TRP A 195 17.64 3.42 2.28
N LEU A 196 17.32 2.62 3.30
CA LEU A 196 18.08 2.52 4.55
C LEU A 196 18.80 1.17 4.57
N THR A 197 20.13 1.20 4.54
CA THR A 197 20.96 -0.01 4.69
C THR A 197 21.14 -0.38 6.16
N SER A 198 21.49 -1.63 6.45
CA SER A 198 21.75 -2.08 7.83
C SER A 198 22.91 -1.31 8.47
N ASP A 199 23.98 -1.05 7.72
CA ASP A 199 25.12 -0.26 8.20
C ASP A 199 24.73 1.20 8.48
N GLY A 200 23.76 1.74 7.71
CA GLY A 200 23.22 3.09 7.86
C GLY A 200 22.08 3.20 8.89
N ALA A 201 21.69 2.11 9.55
CA ALA A 201 20.52 2.13 10.45
C ALA A 201 20.70 3.10 11.63
N ARG A 202 21.93 3.33 12.11
CA ARG A 202 22.25 4.31 13.16
C ARG A 202 22.11 5.75 12.69
N ASP A 203 22.24 6.00 11.39
CA ASP A 203 22.16 7.33 10.78
C ASP A 203 20.74 7.65 10.26
N VAL A 204 19.76 6.84 10.67
CA VAL A 204 18.35 6.97 10.24
C VAL A 204 17.81 8.40 10.39
N VAL A 205 18.22 9.12 11.44
CA VAL A 205 17.78 10.50 11.69
C VAL A 205 18.12 11.42 10.53
N ALA A 206 19.35 11.34 10.00
CA ALA A 206 19.80 12.13 8.85
C ALA A 206 19.02 11.74 7.57
N VAL A 207 18.71 10.44 7.42
CA VAL A 207 17.88 9.98 6.29
C VAL A 207 16.47 10.55 6.39
N LEU A 208 15.84 10.53 7.59
CA LEU A 208 14.51 11.10 7.81
C LEU A 208 14.49 12.61 7.59
N ASP A 209 15.47 13.34 8.15
CA ASP A 209 15.58 14.80 7.95
C ASP A 209 15.63 15.11 6.44
N ARG A 210 16.38 14.33 5.64
CA ARG A 210 16.47 14.51 4.18
C ARG A 210 15.14 14.23 3.49
N VAL A 211 14.49 13.09 3.70
CA VAL A 211 13.25 12.75 2.99
C VAL A 211 12.07 13.64 3.36
N LEU A 212 12.15 14.34 4.49
CA LEU A 212 11.12 15.28 4.93
C LEU A 212 11.30 16.68 4.34
N THR A 213 12.51 17.04 3.86
CA THR A 213 12.85 18.42 3.48
C THR A 213 13.46 18.55 2.08
N ASP A 214 13.98 17.48 1.48
CA ASP A 214 14.58 17.49 0.14
C ASP A 214 13.49 17.52 -0.92
N GLU A 215 13.41 18.63 -1.68
CA GLU A 215 12.45 18.81 -2.76
C GLU A 215 12.51 17.68 -3.80
N ALA A 216 13.71 17.23 -4.18
CA ALA A 216 13.87 16.16 -5.15
C ALA A 216 13.33 14.81 -4.63
N ALA A 217 13.45 14.52 -3.32
CA ALA A 217 12.86 13.33 -2.71
C ALA A 217 11.33 13.43 -2.70
N LEU A 218 10.78 14.59 -2.39
CA LEU A 218 9.33 14.84 -2.40
C LEU A 218 8.73 14.78 -3.81
N GLU A 219 9.42 15.32 -4.82
CA GLU A 219 9.00 15.21 -6.23
C GLU A 219 9.00 13.76 -6.72
N ARG A 220 10.04 12.98 -6.38
CA ARG A 220 10.07 11.55 -6.70
C ARG A 220 8.92 10.78 -6.04
N LEU A 221 8.67 11.06 -4.77
CA LEU A 221 7.53 10.47 -4.05
C LEU A 221 6.21 10.80 -4.75
N GLN A 222 5.97 12.07 -5.08
CA GLN A 222 4.75 12.52 -5.74
C GLN A 222 4.58 11.87 -7.12
N HIS A 223 5.66 11.77 -7.90
CA HIS A 223 5.65 11.07 -9.18
C HIS A 223 5.16 9.63 -9.03
N TRP A 224 5.75 8.87 -8.10
CA TRP A 224 5.39 7.46 -7.93
C TRP A 224 4.02 7.27 -7.28
N SER A 225 3.62 8.13 -6.36
CA SER A 225 2.26 8.12 -5.81
C SER A 225 1.22 8.32 -6.91
N ASN A 226 1.42 9.31 -7.77
CA ASN A 226 0.55 9.56 -8.91
C ASN A 226 0.55 8.42 -9.92
N HIS A 227 1.72 7.86 -10.25
CA HIS A 227 1.84 6.73 -11.18
C HIS A 227 1.12 5.48 -10.65
N HIS A 228 1.18 5.20 -9.35
CA HIS A 228 0.52 4.03 -8.76
C HIS A 228 -0.97 4.25 -8.49
N PHE A 229 -1.38 5.46 -8.08
CA PHE A 229 -2.72 5.68 -7.49
C PHE A 229 -3.47 6.90 -8.07
N GLY A 230 -2.86 7.66 -8.98
CA GLY A 230 -3.41 8.93 -9.44
C GLY A 230 -3.38 9.98 -8.32
N ASP A 231 -4.37 10.87 -8.32
CA ASP A 231 -4.54 11.86 -7.27
C ASP A 231 -4.78 11.17 -5.90
N THR A 232 -3.88 11.40 -4.95
CA THR A 232 -3.92 10.87 -3.58
C THR A 232 -4.43 11.89 -2.55
N SER A 233 -4.97 13.02 -2.99
CA SER A 233 -5.64 13.95 -2.08
C SER A 233 -6.83 13.29 -1.39
N HIS A 234 -7.11 13.71 -0.15
CA HIS A 234 -8.14 13.08 0.67
C HIS A 234 -9.51 13.04 -0.03
N GLY A 235 -10.11 11.86 -0.12
CA GLY A 235 -11.40 11.61 -0.76
C GLY A 235 -11.33 11.39 -2.28
N ALA A 236 -10.22 11.67 -2.94
CA ALA A 236 -10.10 11.58 -4.40
C ALA A 236 -10.27 10.15 -4.93
N SER A 237 -9.72 9.15 -4.26
CA SER A 237 -9.87 7.74 -4.64
C SER A 237 -11.30 7.25 -4.43
N THR A 238 -11.92 7.63 -3.32
CA THR A 238 -13.33 7.30 -3.03
C THR A 238 -14.27 7.93 -4.05
N ALA A 239 -14.04 9.18 -4.45
CA ALA A 239 -14.83 9.83 -5.49
C ALA A 239 -14.72 9.11 -6.84
N ARG A 240 -13.49 8.70 -7.25
CA ARG A 240 -13.29 7.92 -8.48
C ARG A 240 -13.97 6.54 -8.41
N PHE A 241 -13.93 5.89 -7.25
CA PHE A 241 -14.62 4.62 -7.05
C PHE A 241 -16.13 4.76 -7.21
N HIS A 242 -16.75 5.79 -6.57
CA HIS A 242 -18.19 6.05 -6.73
C HIS A 242 -18.55 6.36 -8.19
N ALA A 243 -17.80 7.23 -8.86
CA ALA A 243 -18.02 7.53 -10.26
C ALA A 243 -17.92 6.30 -11.17
N ALA A 244 -16.97 5.39 -10.87
CA ALA A 244 -16.83 4.13 -11.59
C ALA A 244 -18.07 3.22 -11.39
N ILE A 245 -18.60 3.12 -10.17
CA ILE A 245 -19.82 2.36 -9.89
C ILE A 245 -21.01 2.97 -10.64
N GLU A 246 -21.21 4.28 -10.58
CA GLU A 246 -22.29 4.99 -11.29
C GLU A 246 -22.20 4.75 -12.82
N GLN A 247 -20.99 4.82 -13.37
CA GLN A 247 -20.77 4.51 -14.79
C GLN A 247 -21.17 3.07 -15.15
N LEU A 248 -20.87 2.10 -14.29
CA LEU A 248 -21.23 0.70 -14.55
C LEU A 248 -22.73 0.47 -14.42
N ILE A 249 -23.41 1.11 -13.46
CA ILE A 249 -24.86 1.05 -13.30
C ILE A 249 -25.52 1.61 -14.56
N ALA A 250 -25.13 2.81 -15.01
CA ALA A 250 -25.70 3.43 -16.20
C ALA A 250 -25.51 2.58 -17.48
N ARG A 251 -24.33 1.92 -17.61
CA ARG A 251 -24.10 0.99 -18.73
C ARG A 251 -24.99 -0.24 -18.64
N TRP A 252 -25.14 -0.79 -17.45
CA TRP A 252 -26.01 -1.96 -17.24
C TRP A 252 -27.47 -1.62 -17.57
N GLU A 253 -27.98 -0.49 -17.08
CA GLU A 253 -29.34 -0.02 -17.35
C GLU A 253 -29.58 0.18 -18.86
N HIS A 254 -28.60 0.79 -19.55
CA HIS A 254 -28.68 0.96 -21.00
C HIS A 254 -28.78 -0.38 -21.75
N HIS A 255 -27.92 -1.35 -21.43
CA HIS A 255 -27.97 -2.67 -22.06
C HIS A 255 -29.23 -3.46 -21.69
N ALA A 256 -29.71 -3.35 -20.44
CA ALA A 256 -30.95 -3.98 -20.01
C ALA A 256 -32.17 -3.43 -20.77
N ALA A 257 -32.19 -2.11 -21.03
CA ALA A 257 -33.25 -1.49 -21.80
C ALA A 257 -33.25 -1.97 -23.27
N LEU A 258 -32.08 -2.00 -23.91
CA LEU A 258 -31.95 -2.52 -25.29
C LEU A 258 -32.39 -3.99 -25.39
N HIS A 259 -32.02 -4.82 -24.43
CA HIS A 259 -32.42 -6.23 -24.42
C HIS A 259 -33.94 -6.40 -24.20
N ALA A 260 -34.55 -5.54 -23.43
CA ALA A 260 -36.01 -5.56 -23.23
C ALA A 260 -36.77 -5.14 -24.52
N GLU A 261 -36.19 -4.22 -25.32
CA GLU A 261 -36.76 -3.85 -26.63
C GLU A 261 -36.64 -5.02 -27.61
N ASP A 262 -35.46 -5.68 -27.69
CA ASP A 262 -35.25 -6.84 -28.56
C ASP A 262 -36.20 -8.00 -28.25
N VAL A 263 -36.48 -8.28 -26.97
CA VAL A 263 -37.43 -9.32 -26.54
C VAL A 263 -38.87 -8.96 -26.92
N ASN A 264 -39.25 -7.70 -26.77
CA ASN A 264 -40.60 -7.24 -27.14
C ASN A 264 -40.82 -7.29 -28.67
N ASP A 265 -39.77 -6.99 -29.46
CA ASP A 265 -39.85 -7.08 -30.93
C ASP A 265 -39.99 -8.54 -31.41
N LEU A 266 -39.32 -9.49 -30.77
CA LEU A 266 -39.45 -10.93 -31.04
C LEU A 266 -40.80 -11.50 -30.65
N GLU A 267 -41.44 -10.99 -29.56
CA GLU A 267 -42.81 -11.39 -29.16
C GLU A 267 -43.89 -10.72 -30.02
N SER A 268 -43.56 -9.63 -30.74
CA SER A 268 -44.52 -8.91 -31.58
C SER A 268 -44.61 -9.39 -33.01
N ASP A 269 -43.77 -10.33 -33.43
CA ASP A 269 -43.81 -10.94 -34.77
C ASP A 269 -44.44 -12.36 -34.70
N PRO A 270 -45.80 -12.45 -34.82
CA PRO A 270 -46.51 -13.72 -34.71
C PRO A 270 -46.40 -14.60 -35.96
N ASP A 271 -45.78 -14.11 -37.04
CA ASP A 271 -45.77 -14.80 -38.33
C ASP A 271 -44.64 -15.80 -38.54
N GLU A 272 -43.67 -15.94 -37.62
CA GLU A 272 -42.57 -16.91 -37.76
C GLU A 272 -42.86 -18.32 -37.14
N LEU A 273 -44.04 -18.54 -36.55
CA LEU A 273 -44.34 -19.83 -35.89
C LEU A 273 -45.25 -20.78 -36.72
N ASP A 274 -45.70 -20.38 -37.92
CA ASP A 274 -46.60 -21.20 -38.76
C ASP A 274 -46.01 -21.54 -40.13
N ASP A 275 -44.88 -22.27 -40.18
CA ASP A 275 -44.51 -23.05 -41.37
C ASP A 275 -43.78 -24.35 -40.96
N GLU A 276 -44.49 -25.25 -40.36
CA GLU A 276 -44.15 -26.68 -40.53
C GLU A 276 -45.00 -27.25 -41.70
N PRO A 277 -44.38 -27.58 -42.82
CA PRO A 277 -45.08 -28.39 -43.79
C PRO A 277 -45.19 -29.83 -43.27
N GLY A 278 -46.42 -30.24 -43.00
CA GLY A 278 -46.75 -31.63 -42.84
C GLY A 278 -46.52 -32.38 -44.15
N GLU A 279 -45.71 -33.46 -44.11
CA GLU A 279 -45.95 -34.78 -44.72
C GLU A 279 -44.86 -35.76 -44.24
#